data_c2a9cda8f3619428a6e9856a126d6d96
#
_entry.id   c2a9cda8f3619428a6e9856a126d6d96
#
_cell.length_a   1.000
_cell.length_b   1.000
_cell.length_c   1.000
_cell.angle_alpha   90.00
_cell.angle_beta   90.00
_cell.angle_gamma   90.00
#
_symmetry.space_group_name_H-M   'P 1'
#
loop_
_entity.id
_entity.type
_entity.pdbx_description
1 polymer ?
#
loop_
_entity_poly.entity_id
_entity_poly.type
_entity_poly.pdbx_seq_one_letter_code
_entity_poly.pdbx_strand_id
1 'polypeptide(L)'
;MAQMEVIPGHPDINTAKILSLIESARKQSVDIIIFPEMAVPGYLLGDTWEQTSFLRDCESFGQDIIQASQGITVMFGNIAMDWSKKNNDGRVRKYNALFTAQNGRLIQPDNMPYPYIIKTLMPNYREFDDTRHFFSLQKLARELGTTPARLISPVTLKIRNKRYI
;
A
#
# COMPACT_ATOMS: atom_id res chain seq x y z
N MET A 1 -7.15 -1.52 -14.85
CA MET A 1 -5.81 -1.18 -14.32
C MET A 1 -5.50 0.24 -14.73
N ALA A 2 -5.07 1.09 -13.81
CA ALA A 2 -4.72 2.48 -14.08
C ALA A 2 -3.23 2.57 -14.43
N GLN A 3 -2.93 3.02 -15.65
CA GLN A 3 -1.59 3.38 -16.06
C GLN A 3 -1.40 4.87 -15.78
N MET A 4 -0.44 5.21 -14.92
CA MET A 4 -0.15 6.60 -14.56
C MET A 4 1.35 6.84 -14.47
N GLU A 5 1.77 8.04 -14.75
CA GLU A 5 3.08 8.52 -14.36
C GLU A 5 3.08 8.76 -12.84
N VAL A 6 4.08 8.25 -12.17
CA VAL A 6 4.30 8.44 -10.73
C VAL A 6 5.52 9.33 -10.56
N ILE A 7 5.36 10.44 -9.86
CA ILE A 7 6.44 11.40 -9.60
C ILE A 7 7.07 11.05 -8.24
N PRO A 8 8.33 10.59 -8.20
CA PRO A 8 8.99 10.22 -6.96
C PRO A 8 9.08 11.39 -5.98
N GLY A 9 8.71 11.14 -4.72
CA GLY A 9 8.77 12.14 -3.65
C GLY A 9 7.65 13.19 -3.63
N HIS A 10 6.65 13.05 -4.51
CA HIS A 10 5.50 13.95 -4.60
C HIS A 10 4.17 13.23 -4.33
N PRO A 11 3.93 12.78 -3.09
CA PRO A 11 2.71 12.06 -2.74
C PRO A 11 1.44 12.91 -2.96
N ASP A 12 1.51 14.21 -2.84
CA ASP A 12 0.45 15.19 -3.12
C ASP A 12 0.01 15.14 -4.59
N ILE A 13 0.96 15.27 -5.52
CA ILE A 13 0.69 15.24 -6.97
C ILE A 13 0.17 13.86 -7.39
N ASN A 14 0.82 12.80 -6.92
CA ASN A 14 0.44 11.44 -7.23
C ASN A 14 -0.98 11.12 -6.74
N THR A 15 -1.32 11.54 -5.52
CA THR A 15 -2.64 11.33 -4.94
C THR A 15 -3.72 12.12 -5.68
N ALA A 16 -3.46 13.36 -6.04
CA ALA A 16 -4.39 14.14 -6.86
C ALA A 16 -4.72 13.43 -8.19
N LYS A 17 -3.70 12.84 -8.84
CA LYS A 17 -3.88 12.03 -10.06
C LYS A 17 -4.67 10.76 -9.79
N ILE A 18 -4.39 10.05 -8.70
CA ILE A 18 -5.13 8.84 -8.28
C ILE A 18 -6.61 9.18 -8.07
N LEU A 19 -6.92 10.23 -7.33
CA LEU A 19 -8.30 10.67 -7.05
C LEU A 19 -9.06 11.01 -8.34
N SER A 20 -8.42 11.71 -9.29
CA SER A 20 -8.99 12.01 -10.60
C SER A 20 -9.31 10.74 -11.40
N LEU A 21 -8.42 9.74 -11.38
CA LEU A 21 -8.62 8.46 -12.06
C LEU A 21 -9.72 7.62 -11.40
N ILE A 22 -9.83 7.64 -10.07
CA ILE A 22 -10.95 6.98 -9.34
C ILE A 22 -12.28 7.59 -9.76
N GLU A 23 -12.38 8.91 -9.81
CA GLU A 23 -13.61 9.60 -10.23
C GLU A 23 -13.99 9.28 -11.68
N SER A 24 -13.00 9.26 -12.59
CA SER A 24 -13.21 8.85 -13.99
C SER A 24 -13.67 7.40 -14.10
N ALA A 25 -13.06 6.48 -13.35
CA ALA A 25 -13.45 5.07 -13.31
C ALA A 25 -14.89 4.88 -12.77
N ARG A 26 -15.25 5.63 -11.74
CA ARG A 26 -16.61 5.62 -11.17
C ARG A 26 -17.66 6.06 -12.19
N LYS A 27 -17.39 7.13 -12.93
CA LYS A 27 -18.29 7.62 -14.02
C LYS A 27 -18.48 6.58 -15.13
N GLN A 28 -17.49 5.72 -15.34
CA GLN A 28 -17.55 4.62 -16.30
C GLN A 28 -18.10 3.32 -15.72
N SER A 29 -18.64 3.34 -14.49
CA SER A 29 -19.19 2.17 -13.79
C SER A 29 -18.19 1.03 -13.62
N VAL A 30 -16.89 1.36 -13.44
CA VAL A 30 -15.83 0.39 -13.15
C VAL A 30 -15.98 -0.11 -11.72
N ASP A 31 -15.92 -1.41 -11.53
CA ASP A 31 -16.06 -2.03 -10.19
C ASP A 31 -14.76 -2.00 -9.38
N ILE A 32 -13.62 -2.16 -10.05
CA ILE A 32 -12.29 -2.22 -9.42
C ILE A 32 -11.31 -1.37 -10.23
N ILE A 33 -10.56 -0.50 -9.55
CA ILE A 33 -9.40 0.19 -10.12
C ILE A 33 -8.13 -0.19 -9.34
N ILE A 34 -7.06 -0.49 -10.08
CA ILE A 34 -5.78 -0.93 -9.51
C ILE A 34 -4.69 0.03 -9.95
N PHE A 35 -3.94 0.57 -9.00
CA PHE A 35 -2.79 1.45 -9.18
C PHE A 35 -1.46 0.72 -9.01
N PRO A 36 -0.35 1.28 -9.50
CA PRO A 36 0.98 0.69 -9.38
C PRO A 36 1.45 0.51 -7.93
N GLU A 37 2.49 -0.32 -7.77
CA GLU A 37 3.31 -0.35 -6.57
C GLU A 37 3.85 1.04 -6.26
N MET A 38 3.86 1.44 -4.98
CA MET A 38 4.33 2.75 -4.52
C MET A 38 3.72 3.93 -5.29
N ALA A 39 2.46 3.80 -5.69
CA ALA A 39 1.77 4.83 -6.48
C ALA A 39 1.65 6.17 -5.74
N VAL A 40 1.61 6.17 -4.41
CA VAL A 40 1.54 7.39 -3.59
C VAL A 40 2.91 8.06 -3.47
N PRO A 41 3.94 7.42 -2.90
CA PRO A 41 5.23 8.08 -2.65
C PRO A 41 6.12 8.15 -3.89
N GLY A 42 5.95 7.28 -4.87
CA GLY A 42 6.95 6.98 -5.90
C GLY A 42 8.02 6.02 -5.39
N TYR A 43 9.01 5.72 -6.21
CA TYR A 43 10.07 4.76 -5.90
C TYR A 43 11.46 5.39 -6.00
N LEU A 44 12.48 4.73 -5.39
CA LEU A 44 13.89 5.15 -5.40
C LEU A 44 14.13 6.49 -4.66
N LEU A 45 13.56 6.65 -3.48
CA LEU A 45 13.64 7.89 -2.72
C LEU A 45 14.82 7.96 -1.71
N GLY A 46 15.63 6.90 -1.62
CA GLY A 46 16.77 6.87 -0.70
C GLY A 46 16.39 7.27 0.73
N ASP A 47 17.13 8.19 1.33
CA ASP A 47 16.93 8.60 2.73
C ASP A 47 15.63 9.41 2.98
N THR A 48 14.91 9.84 1.95
CA THR A 48 13.56 10.41 2.11
C THR A 48 12.61 9.44 2.81
N TRP A 49 12.82 8.12 2.62
CA TRP A 49 12.09 7.08 3.35
C TRP A 49 12.26 7.13 4.88
N GLU A 50 13.21 7.90 5.39
CA GLU A 50 13.45 8.03 6.83
C GLU A 50 12.88 9.33 7.42
N GLN A 51 12.35 10.22 6.59
CA GLN A 51 11.77 11.49 7.03
C GLN A 51 10.36 11.28 7.57
N THR A 52 10.17 11.53 8.87
CA THR A 52 8.87 11.35 9.54
C THR A 52 7.75 12.17 8.92
N SER A 53 8.02 13.41 8.50
CA SER A 53 7.03 14.26 7.82
C SER A 53 6.56 13.63 6.53
N PHE A 54 7.49 13.18 5.68
CA PHE A 54 7.17 12.49 4.42
C PHE A 54 6.31 11.22 4.64
N LEU A 55 6.67 10.42 5.66
CA LEU A 55 5.88 9.23 6.00
C LEU A 55 4.47 9.57 6.46
N ARG A 56 4.31 10.65 7.24
CA ARG A 56 3.00 11.15 7.67
C ARG A 56 2.17 11.67 6.50
N ASP A 57 2.79 12.35 5.55
CA ASP A 57 2.12 12.80 4.34
C ASP A 57 1.62 11.61 3.51
N CYS A 58 2.45 10.58 3.29
CA CYS A 58 2.04 9.36 2.61
C CYS A 58 0.87 8.65 3.30
N GLU A 59 0.84 8.64 4.64
CA GLU A 59 -0.25 8.08 5.44
C GLU A 59 -1.54 8.90 5.25
N SER A 60 -1.46 10.22 5.35
CA SER A 60 -2.59 11.15 5.18
C SER A 60 -3.19 11.05 3.79
N PHE A 61 -2.37 11.12 2.74
CA PHE A 61 -2.82 10.97 1.36
C PHE A 61 -3.39 9.57 1.08
N GLY A 62 -2.87 8.54 1.74
CA GLY A 62 -3.46 7.20 1.71
C GLY A 62 -4.89 7.19 2.26
N GLN A 63 -5.19 7.96 3.32
CA GLN A 63 -6.54 8.09 3.86
C GLN A 63 -7.50 8.77 2.87
N ASP A 64 -7.04 9.79 2.13
CA ASP A 64 -7.85 10.44 1.10
C ASP A 64 -8.29 9.45 0.01
N ILE A 65 -7.36 8.58 -0.42
CA ILE A 65 -7.65 7.51 -1.40
C ILE A 65 -8.67 6.51 -0.82
N ILE A 66 -8.51 6.12 0.44
CA ILE A 66 -9.45 5.22 1.13
C ILE A 66 -10.85 5.85 1.15
N GLN A 67 -10.97 7.11 1.52
CA GLN A 67 -12.27 7.82 1.53
C GLN A 67 -12.87 7.92 0.13
N ALA A 68 -12.05 8.09 -0.91
CA ALA A 68 -12.49 8.13 -2.29
C ALA A 68 -13.04 6.79 -2.84
N SER A 69 -12.90 5.67 -2.09
CA SER A 69 -13.35 4.34 -2.53
C SER A 69 -14.87 4.10 -2.40
N GLN A 70 -15.68 5.15 -2.22
CA GLN A 70 -17.14 5.03 -2.20
C GLN A 70 -17.67 4.53 -3.56
N GLY A 71 -18.40 3.40 -3.53
CA GLY A 71 -19.01 2.81 -4.73
C GLY A 71 -18.04 2.16 -5.73
N ILE A 72 -16.76 2.03 -5.37
CA ILE A 72 -15.72 1.38 -6.19
C ILE A 72 -14.69 0.71 -5.29
N THR A 73 -14.11 -0.39 -5.74
CA THR A 73 -12.95 -0.98 -5.06
C THR A 73 -11.66 -0.36 -5.60
N VAL A 74 -10.81 0.13 -4.71
CA VAL A 74 -9.53 0.77 -5.04
C VAL A 74 -8.39 -0.05 -4.46
N MET A 75 -7.44 -0.47 -5.30
CA MET A 75 -6.21 -1.11 -4.88
C MET A 75 -5.03 -0.20 -5.23
N PHE A 76 -4.19 0.13 -4.25
CA PHE A 76 -3.08 1.07 -4.46
C PHE A 76 -1.85 0.73 -3.62
N GLY A 77 -0.68 0.97 -4.19
CA GLY A 77 0.60 0.82 -3.51
C GLY A 77 0.98 2.06 -2.70
N ASN A 78 1.33 1.86 -1.45
CA ASN A 78 1.81 2.91 -0.56
C ASN A 78 2.77 2.34 0.48
N ILE A 79 3.44 3.22 1.24
CA ILE A 79 4.12 2.84 2.48
C ILE A 79 3.08 2.63 3.58
N ALA A 80 3.23 1.54 4.32
CA ALA A 80 2.54 1.33 5.58
C ALA A 80 3.51 1.46 6.74
N MET A 81 3.15 2.19 7.78
CA MET A 81 3.95 2.37 8.99
C MET A 81 3.32 1.63 10.17
N ASP A 82 4.16 1.00 10.97
CA ASP A 82 3.82 0.59 12.32
C ASP A 82 4.59 1.49 13.30
N TRP A 83 3.96 2.59 13.69
CA TRP A 83 4.54 3.59 14.58
C TRP A 83 4.85 3.05 15.99
N SER A 84 4.21 1.93 16.37
CA SER A 84 4.44 1.28 17.66
C SER A 84 5.71 0.44 17.69
N LYS A 85 6.27 0.11 16.51
CA LYS A 85 7.42 -0.77 16.37
C LYS A 85 8.62 -0.04 15.76
N LYS A 86 9.78 -0.38 16.27
CA LYS A 86 11.08 0.04 15.72
C LYS A 86 11.87 -1.18 15.28
N ASN A 87 12.65 -1.00 14.23
CA ASN A 87 13.67 -1.96 13.82
C ASN A 87 14.89 -1.88 14.74
N ASN A 88 15.83 -2.81 14.60
CA ASN A 88 17.05 -2.87 15.43
C ASN A 88 17.93 -1.60 15.32
N ASP A 89 17.80 -0.86 14.22
CA ASP A 89 18.50 0.40 13.96
C ASP A 89 17.75 1.64 14.53
N GLY A 90 16.67 1.42 15.26
CA GLY A 90 15.87 2.48 15.89
C GLY A 90 14.86 3.17 14.97
N ARG A 91 14.83 2.85 13.67
CA ARG A 91 13.90 3.42 12.70
C ARG A 91 12.49 2.86 12.89
N VAL A 92 11.46 3.67 12.59
CA VAL A 92 10.08 3.20 12.57
C VAL A 92 9.92 2.07 11.56
N ARG A 93 9.13 1.06 11.92
CA ARG A 93 8.89 -0.07 11.04
C ARG A 93 7.99 0.34 9.87
N LYS A 94 8.49 0.11 8.67
CA LYS A 94 7.84 0.45 7.39
C LYS A 94 7.70 -0.78 6.52
N TYR A 95 6.64 -0.80 5.74
CA TYR A 95 6.36 -1.86 4.77
C TYR A 95 6.04 -1.25 3.40
N ASN A 96 6.59 -1.83 2.34
CA ASN A 96 6.05 -1.64 1.00
C ASN A 96 4.77 -2.47 0.91
N ALA A 97 3.63 -1.84 0.74
CA ALA A 97 2.34 -2.46 0.95
C ALA A 97 1.32 -2.15 -0.14
N LEU A 98 0.46 -3.14 -0.40
CA LEU A 98 -0.75 -3.01 -1.21
C LEU A 98 -1.94 -2.83 -0.27
N PHE A 99 -2.64 -1.72 -0.44
CA PHE A 99 -3.89 -1.40 0.24
C PHE A 99 -5.07 -1.74 -0.66
N THR A 100 -6.12 -2.31 -0.07
CA THR A 100 -7.39 -2.53 -0.75
C THR A 100 -8.48 -1.81 0.03
N ALA A 101 -9.14 -0.85 -0.60
CA ALA A 101 -10.21 -0.06 0.00
C ALA A 101 -11.53 -0.24 -0.75
N GLN A 102 -12.63 -0.28 -0.01
CA GLN A 102 -13.99 -0.32 -0.56
C GLN A 102 -14.93 0.41 0.39
N ASN A 103 -15.79 1.26 -0.14
CA ASN A 103 -16.79 2.02 0.62
C ASN A 103 -16.18 2.83 1.79
N GLY A 104 -15.04 3.47 1.56
CA GLY A 104 -14.36 4.33 2.54
C GLY A 104 -13.61 3.57 3.63
N ARG A 105 -13.36 2.27 3.48
CA ARG A 105 -12.70 1.42 4.49
C ARG A 105 -11.68 0.50 3.84
N LEU A 106 -10.62 0.20 4.57
CA LEU A 106 -9.69 -0.86 4.21
C LEU A 106 -10.33 -2.23 4.38
N ILE A 107 -9.99 -3.15 3.48
CA ILE A 107 -10.35 -4.56 3.59
C ILE A 107 -9.17 -5.29 4.23
N GLN A 108 -9.44 -5.93 5.37
CA GLN A 108 -8.46 -6.73 6.10
C GLN A 108 -8.26 -8.08 5.41
N PRO A 109 -7.03 -8.45 5.00
CA PRO A 109 -6.73 -9.83 4.58
C PRO A 109 -6.83 -10.80 5.77
N ASP A 110 -7.40 -11.99 5.58
CA ASP A 110 -7.83 -12.87 6.67
C ASP A 110 -6.73 -13.24 7.68
N ASN A 111 -5.52 -13.53 7.24
CA ASN A 111 -4.42 -13.99 8.10
C ASN A 111 -3.35 -12.92 8.35
N MET A 112 -3.55 -11.70 7.87
CA MET A 112 -2.60 -10.62 8.02
C MET A 112 -2.91 -9.83 9.30
N PRO A 113 -1.91 -9.49 10.15
CA PRO A 113 -2.14 -8.67 11.34
C PRO A 113 -2.42 -7.19 11.03
N TYR A 114 -2.28 -6.79 9.76
CA TYR A 114 -2.46 -5.43 9.27
C TYR A 114 -3.50 -5.38 8.14
N PRO A 115 -4.18 -4.24 7.92
CA PRO A 115 -5.19 -4.08 6.87
C PRO A 115 -4.56 -3.80 5.49
N TYR A 116 -3.46 -4.49 5.18
CA TYR A 116 -2.75 -4.39 3.90
C TYR A 116 -1.91 -5.63 3.64
N ILE A 117 -1.55 -5.87 2.39
CA ILE A 117 -0.66 -6.95 1.97
C ILE A 117 0.77 -6.40 1.90
N ILE A 118 1.70 -7.08 2.55
CA ILE A 118 3.11 -6.68 2.61
C ILE A 118 3.89 -7.37 1.48
N LYS A 119 4.74 -6.61 0.79
CA LYS A 119 5.66 -7.14 -0.20
C LYS A 119 6.56 -8.21 0.38
N THR A 120 6.63 -9.34 -0.31
CA THR A 120 7.38 -10.52 0.15
C THR A 120 8.84 -10.47 -0.27
N LEU A 121 9.09 -10.19 -1.56
CA LEU A 121 10.41 -10.16 -2.16
C LEU A 121 10.94 -8.73 -2.22
N MET A 122 12.07 -8.49 -1.58
CA MET A 122 12.71 -7.17 -1.52
C MET A 122 13.90 -7.16 -2.48
N PRO A 123 13.85 -6.41 -3.58
CA PRO A 123 15.00 -6.25 -4.46
C PRO A 123 16.13 -5.52 -3.72
N ASN A 124 17.34 -6.01 -3.91
CA ASN A 124 18.56 -5.44 -3.32
C ASN A 124 19.69 -5.56 -4.34
N TYR A 125 19.48 -5.00 -5.52
CA TYR A 125 20.42 -5.01 -6.64
C TYR A 125 20.29 -3.73 -7.45
N ARG A 126 21.39 -3.28 -8.05
CA ARG A 126 21.50 -2.01 -8.77
C ARG A 126 21.04 -0.85 -7.88
N GLU A 127 20.08 -0.05 -8.36
CA GLU A 127 19.50 1.10 -7.66
C GLU A 127 18.49 0.72 -6.56
N PHE A 128 18.08 -0.55 -6.47
CA PHE A 128 17.11 -1.01 -5.48
C PHE A 128 17.78 -1.36 -4.15
N ASP A 129 17.31 -0.77 -3.07
CA ASP A 129 17.78 -0.98 -1.69
C ASP A 129 16.60 -1.16 -0.72
N ASP A 130 15.61 -1.94 -1.14
CA ASP A 130 14.38 -2.16 -0.37
C ASP A 130 14.65 -2.73 1.02
N THR A 131 15.65 -3.61 1.14
CA THR A 131 15.97 -4.28 2.40
C THR A 131 16.48 -3.33 3.47
N ARG A 132 17.01 -2.17 3.09
CA ARG A 132 17.46 -1.11 3.98
C ARG A 132 16.30 -0.34 4.60
N HIS A 133 15.22 -0.15 3.84
CA HIS A 133 14.13 0.74 4.20
C HIS A 133 12.89 0.00 4.70
N PHE A 134 12.60 -1.17 4.14
CA PHE A 134 11.34 -1.87 4.39
C PHE A 134 11.52 -3.19 5.14
N PHE A 135 10.59 -3.45 6.04
CA PHE A 135 10.50 -4.72 6.75
C PHE A 135 9.71 -5.72 5.88
N SER A 136 10.32 -6.82 5.49
CA SER A 136 9.70 -7.78 4.58
C SER A 136 8.67 -8.67 5.28
N LEU A 137 7.74 -9.23 4.50
CA LEU A 137 6.81 -10.24 4.99
C LEU A 137 7.53 -11.46 5.60
N GLN A 138 8.68 -11.83 5.06
CA GLN A 138 9.49 -12.94 5.60
C GLN A 138 10.01 -12.64 7.01
N LYS A 139 10.47 -11.42 7.28
CA LYS A 139 10.88 -10.99 8.62
C LYS A 139 9.71 -10.98 9.58
N LEU A 140 8.56 -10.46 9.15
CA LEU A 140 7.32 -10.46 9.94
C LEU A 140 6.86 -11.88 10.29
N ALA A 141 6.86 -12.80 9.32
CA ALA A 141 6.46 -14.18 9.54
C ALA A 141 7.34 -14.88 10.60
N ARG A 142 8.66 -14.66 10.55
CA ARG A 142 9.59 -15.17 11.58
C ARG A 142 9.28 -14.60 12.96
N GLU A 143 9.02 -13.29 13.05
CA GLU A 143 8.67 -12.62 14.31
C GLU A 143 7.38 -13.19 14.92
N LEU A 144 6.40 -13.53 14.08
CA LEU A 144 5.13 -14.13 14.48
C LEU A 144 5.17 -15.65 14.68
N GLY A 145 6.31 -16.30 14.50
CA GLY A 145 6.45 -17.76 14.61
C GLY A 145 5.66 -18.52 13.54
N THR A 146 5.51 -17.94 12.35
CA THR A 146 4.72 -18.50 11.24
C THR A 146 5.51 -18.49 9.93
N THR A 147 4.85 -18.84 8.82
CA THR A 147 5.45 -18.81 7.48
C THR A 147 4.84 -17.69 6.62
N PRO A 148 5.57 -17.13 5.64
CA PRO A 148 5.00 -16.15 4.71
C PRO A 148 3.75 -16.67 4.00
N ALA A 149 3.74 -17.95 3.61
CA ALA A 149 2.61 -18.58 2.94
C ALA A 149 1.30 -18.56 3.77
N ARG A 150 1.39 -18.60 5.09
CA ARG A 150 0.23 -18.47 5.98
C ARG A 150 -0.28 -17.05 6.12
N LEU A 151 0.58 -16.06 5.92
CA LEU A 151 0.20 -14.64 5.97
C LEU A 151 -0.33 -14.14 4.63
N ILE A 152 0.07 -14.74 3.51
CA ILE A 152 -0.45 -14.41 2.18
C ILE A 152 -1.85 -15.01 2.05
N SER A 153 -2.86 -14.18 2.26
CA SER A 153 -4.26 -14.54 2.04
C SER A 153 -4.84 -13.70 0.91
N PRO A 154 -5.70 -14.27 0.06
CA PRO A 154 -6.47 -13.48 -0.87
C PRO A 154 -7.39 -12.52 -0.11
N VAL A 155 -7.62 -11.36 -0.70
CA VAL A 155 -8.61 -10.40 -0.21
C VAL A 155 -9.96 -10.76 -0.78
N THR A 156 -10.96 -11.00 0.09
CA THR A 156 -12.33 -11.25 -0.36
C THR A 156 -13.04 -9.94 -0.66
N LEU A 157 -13.50 -9.78 -1.90
CA LEU A 157 -14.26 -8.61 -2.37
C LEU A 157 -15.75 -8.95 -2.54
N LYS A 158 -16.62 -8.02 -2.18
CA LYS A 158 -18.05 -8.07 -2.52
C LYS A 158 -18.36 -7.02 -3.58
N ILE A 159 -18.71 -7.46 -4.79
CA ILE A 159 -19.00 -6.60 -5.93
C ILE A 159 -20.35 -7.01 -6.52
N ARG A 160 -21.29 -6.06 -6.65
CA ARG A 160 -22.64 -6.30 -7.19
C ARG A 160 -23.30 -7.56 -6.60
N ASN A 161 -23.26 -7.71 -5.27
CA ASN A 161 -23.79 -8.88 -4.52
C ASN A 161 -23.09 -10.22 -4.82
N LYS A 162 -21.98 -10.25 -5.54
CA LYS A 162 -21.15 -11.44 -5.73
C LYS A 162 -19.87 -11.33 -4.92
N ARG A 163 -19.41 -12.51 -4.44
CA ARG A 163 -18.15 -12.64 -3.71
C ARG A 163 -17.04 -13.05 -4.69
N TYR A 164 -15.91 -12.35 -4.63
CA TYR A 164 -14.69 -12.65 -5.40
C TYR A 164 -13.54 -12.87 -4.41
N ILE A 165 -12.66 -13.81 -4.74
CA ILE A 165 -11.47 -14.17 -3.97
C ILE A 165 -10.26 -14.06 -4.88
#